data_fc556829deab93435f42328b380bd3ff
#
_entry.id   fc556829deab93435f42328b380bd3ff
#
_cell.length_a   1.000
_cell.length_b   1.000
_cell.length_c   1.000
_cell.angle_alpha   90.00
_cell.angle_beta   90.00
_cell.angle_gamma   90.00
#
_symmetry.space_group_name_H-M   'P 1'
#
loop_
_entity.id
_entity.type
_entity.pdbx_description
1 polymer ?
#
loop_
_entity_poly.entity_id
_entity_poly.type
_entity_poly.pdbx_seq_one_letter_code
_entity_poly.pdbx_strand_id
1 'polypeptide(L)'
;TLLFFAIAGLIGGLFTGIFVLDSYPPEMQQQLLDELAASGLGSFSPDIAVGVITAIQAAGYGIALGAAGTWLGKKTGLWRDEKKITKKPLIASLVVALVGGSVLILSDLLFFGHYSQIIMDSYSVKPTLPYLIASVIYGGVIEEVMLRLFWLTLVAFILWKVLDRKHER
;
A
#
# COMPACT_ATOMS: atom_id res chain seq x y z
N THR A 1 -6.90 16.37 2.06
CA THR A 1 -6.23 15.24 1.37
C THR A 1 -5.20 14.56 2.27
N LEU A 2 -4.21 15.28 2.84
CA LEU A 2 -3.18 14.67 3.73
C LEU A 2 -3.77 14.06 4.99
N LEU A 3 -4.77 14.70 5.61
CA LEU A 3 -5.50 14.13 6.74
C LEU A 3 -6.17 12.79 6.40
N PHE A 4 -6.74 12.68 5.21
CA PHE A 4 -7.31 11.42 4.73
C PHE A 4 -6.24 10.33 4.61
N PHE A 5 -5.07 10.64 4.05
CA PHE A 5 -3.96 9.69 3.96
C PHE A 5 -3.42 9.29 5.32
N ALA A 6 -3.34 10.23 6.26
CA ALA A 6 -2.95 9.95 7.64
C ALA A 6 -3.92 8.98 8.33
N ILE A 7 -5.23 9.25 8.24
CA ILE A 7 -6.26 8.40 8.84
C ILE A 7 -6.28 7.01 8.18
N ALA A 8 -6.21 6.95 6.85
CA ALA A 8 -6.14 5.69 6.14
C ALA A 8 -4.88 4.89 6.52
N GLY A 9 -3.73 5.59 6.68
CA GLY A 9 -2.49 4.98 7.15
C GLY A 9 -2.60 4.43 8.57
N LEU A 10 -3.20 5.19 9.50
CA LEU A 10 -3.41 4.71 10.87
C LEU A 10 -4.30 3.46 10.91
N ILE A 11 -5.44 3.48 10.22
CA ILE A 11 -6.37 2.34 10.21
C ILE A 11 -5.76 1.17 9.44
N GLY A 12 -5.32 1.40 8.21
CA GLY A 12 -4.76 0.34 7.36
C GLY A 12 -3.51 -0.28 7.97
N GLY A 13 -2.59 0.55 8.50
CA GLY A 13 -1.37 0.10 9.15
C GLY A 13 -1.64 -0.71 10.43
N LEU A 14 -2.62 -0.29 11.25
CA LEU A 14 -3.00 -1.05 12.45
C LEU A 14 -3.42 -2.49 12.08
N PHE A 15 -4.34 -2.65 11.14
CA PHE A 15 -4.80 -3.97 10.73
C PHE A 15 -3.73 -4.76 9.97
N THR A 16 -2.87 -4.09 9.21
CA THR A 16 -1.71 -4.73 8.55
C THR A 16 -0.76 -5.31 9.60
N GLY A 17 -0.41 -4.55 10.64
CA GLY A 17 0.50 -5.03 11.70
C GLY A 17 -0.07 -6.21 12.48
N ILE A 18 -1.37 -6.19 12.80
CA ILE A 18 -2.06 -7.33 13.44
C ILE A 18 -2.02 -8.57 12.55
N PHE A 19 -2.29 -8.43 11.25
CA PHE A 19 -2.28 -9.54 10.30
C PHE A 19 -0.87 -10.08 10.05
N VAL A 20 0.11 -9.20 9.90
CA VAL A 20 1.50 -9.55 9.53
C VAL A 20 2.15 -10.42 10.59
N LEU A 21 1.89 -10.17 11.88
CA LEU A 21 2.47 -10.96 12.95
C LEU A 21 2.10 -12.45 12.81
N ASP A 22 0.83 -12.75 12.53
CA ASP A 22 0.34 -14.12 12.34
C ASP A 22 0.93 -14.80 11.08
N SER A 23 1.38 -14.03 10.11
CA SER A 23 1.92 -14.53 8.85
C SER A 23 3.43 -14.81 8.89
N TYR A 24 4.13 -14.36 9.92
CA TYR A 24 5.56 -14.59 10.06
C TYR A 24 5.88 -16.01 10.52
N PRO A 25 7.03 -16.59 10.08
CA PRO A 25 7.55 -17.82 10.65
C PRO A 25 7.79 -17.68 12.17
N PRO A 26 7.65 -18.77 12.95
CA PRO A 26 7.79 -18.72 14.43
C PRO A 26 9.09 -18.09 14.91
N GLU A 27 10.20 -18.32 14.21
CA GLU A 27 11.50 -17.75 14.54
C GLU A 27 11.51 -16.21 14.43
N MET A 28 10.88 -15.69 13.38
CA MET A 28 10.77 -14.25 13.17
C MET A 28 9.79 -13.61 14.15
N GLN A 29 8.70 -14.30 14.49
CA GLN A 29 7.79 -13.87 15.56
C GLN A 29 8.54 -13.73 16.88
N GLN A 30 9.36 -14.73 17.25
CA GLN A 30 10.12 -14.70 18.49
C GLN A 30 11.13 -13.54 18.52
N GLN A 31 11.87 -13.32 17.43
CA GLN A 31 12.80 -12.18 17.33
C GLN A 31 12.08 -10.85 17.54
N LEU A 32 10.91 -10.68 16.91
CA LEU A 32 10.11 -9.46 17.06
C LEU A 32 9.60 -9.28 18.50
N LEU A 33 9.20 -10.35 19.17
CA LEU A 33 8.80 -10.34 20.58
C LEU A 33 9.95 -9.91 21.49
N ASP A 34 11.15 -10.42 21.24
CA ASP A 34 12.35 -10.05 22.00
C ASP A 34 12.72 -8.58 21.78
N GLU A 35 12.60 -8.07 20.55
CA GLU A 35 12.79 -6.64 20.25
C GLU A 35 11.75 -5.75 20.94
N LEU A 36 10.47 -6.14 20.93
CA LEU A 36 9.41 -5.42 21.62
C LEU A 36 9.66 -5.39 23.14
N ALA A 37 10.09 -6.49 23.72
CA ALA A 37 10.46 -6.57 25.14
C ALA A 37 11.65 -5.65 25.46
N ALA A 38 12.68 -5.64 24.63
CA ALA A 38 13.86 -4.79 24.78
C ALA A 38 13.53 -3.29 24.62
N SER A 39 12.53 -2.94 23.81
CA SER A 39 12.08 -1.55 23.59
C SER A 39 11.17 -1.01 24.69
N GLY A 40 10.83 -1.82 25.71
CA GLY A 40 9.89 -1.45 26.77
C GLY A 40 8.40 -1.59 26.38
N LEU A 41 8.11 -2.10 25.21
CA LEU A 41 6.75 -2.34 24.73
C LEU A 41 6.23 -3.75 25.05
N GLY A 42 7.04 -4.58 25.71
CA GLY A 42 6.69 -5.95 26.08
C GLY A 42 5.51 -6.11 27.07
N SER A 43 5.02 -5.01 27.66
CA SER A 43 3.80 -5.00 28.47
C SER A 43 2.49 -4.99 27.64
N PHE A 44 2.57 -4.67 26.36
CA PHE A 44 1.44 -4.71 25.44
C PHE A 44 1.31 -6.07 24.79
N SER A 45 0.09 -6.44 24.34
CA SER A 45 -0.03 -7.61 23.49
C SER A 45 0.75 -7.39 22.18
N PRO A 46 1.50 -8.37 21.68
CA PRO A 46 2.38 -8.22 20.53
C PRO A 46 1.64 -7.69 19.28
N ASP A 47 0.44 -8.21 19.03
CA ASP A 47 -0.40 -7.78 17.90
C ASP A 47 -0.71 -6.28 17.94
N ILE A 48 -1.07 -5.77 19.14
CA ILE A 48 -1.36 -4.35 19.32
C ILE A 48 -0.09 -3.53 19.18
N ALA A 49 1.03 -3.97 19.75
CA ALA A 49 2.30 -3.25 19.65
C ALA A 49 2.76 -3.12 18.19
N VAL A 50 2.78 -4.24 17.45
CA VAL A 50 3.12 -4.27 16.01
C VAL A 50 2.11 -3.45 15.20
N GLY A 51 0.82 -3.59 15.50
CA GLY A 51 -0.25 -2.83 14.85
C GLY A 51 -0.07 -1.32 15.02
N VAL A 52 0.24 -0.84 16.22
CA VAL A 52 0.47 0.60 16.49
C VAL A 52 1.72 1.12 15.79
N ILE A 53 2.83 0.37 15.82
CA ILE A 53 4.06 0.74 15.12
C ILE A 53 3.80 0.87 13.62
N THR A 54 3.16 -0.15 13.02
CA THR A 54 2.82 -0.15 11.59
C THR A 54 1.82 0.96 11.24
N ALA A 55 0.87 1.27 12.12
CA ALA A 55 -0.07 2.38 11.94
C ALA A 55 0.64 3.74 11.86
N ILE A 56 1.56 4.01 12.80
CA ILE A 56 2.34 5.26 12.83
C ILE A 56 3.22 5.35 11.57
N GLN A 57 3.87 4.27 11.19
CA GLN A 57 4.71 4.19 10.00
C GLN A 57 3.91 4.43 8.72
N ALA A 58 2.76 3.77 8.57
CA ALA A 58 1.89 3.92 7.40
C ALA A 58 1.28 5.33 7.30
N ALA A 59 0.91 5.93 8.43
CA ALA A 59 0.47 7.33 8.47
C ALA A 59 1.59 8.29 8.06
N GLY A 60 2.82 8.05 8.53
CA GLY A 60 4.01 8.79 8.13
C GLY A 60 4.25 8.73 6.62
N TYR A 61 4.18 7.53 6.04
CA TYR A 61 4.27 7.36 4.58
C TYR A 61 3.13 8.07 3.84
N GLY A 62 1.89 7.92 4.31
CA GLY A 62 0.74 8.59 3.72
C GLY A 62 0.89 10.12 3.68
N ILE A 63 1.40 10.72 4.76
CA ILE A 63 1.64 12.17 4.84
C ILE A 63 2.83 12.57 3.96
N ALA A 64 3.99 11.96 4.16
CA ALA A 64 5.23 12.37 3.52
C ALA A 64 5.18 12.16 2.00
N LEU A 65 4.85 10.93 1.58
CA LEU A 65 4.79 10.58 0.16
C LEU A 65 3.56 11.19 -0.52
N GLY A 66 2.44 11.32 0.20
CA GLY A 66 1.25 12.02 -0.28
C GLY A 66 1.52 13.51 -0.54
N ALA A 67 2.23 14.19 0.35
CA ALA A 67 2.64 15.59 0.17
C ALA A 67 3.61 15.74 -1.01
N ALA A 68 4.66 14.91 -1.05
CA ALA A 68 5.65 14.94 -2.12
C ALA A 68 5.03 14.60 -3.49
N GLY A 69 4.20 13.56 -3.58
CA GLY A 69 3.52 13.15 -4.79
C GLY A 69 2.53 14.19 -5.30
N THR A 70 1.76 14.82 -4.40
CA THR A 70 0.85 15.91 -4.75
C THR A 70 1.63 17.12 -5.31
N TRP A 71 2.73 17.48 -4.67
CA TRP A 71 3.59 18.57 -5.13
C TRP A 71 4.21 18.27 -6.51
N LEU A 72 4.77 17.07 -6.70
CA LEU A 72 5.30 16.62 -7.99
C LEU A 72 4.21 16.58 -9.07
N GLY A 73 3.05 16.02 -8.73
CA GLY A 73 1.92 15.94 -9.64
C GLY A 73 1.41 17.30 -10.12
N LYS A 74 1.39 18.29 -9.23
CA LYS A 74 1.07 19.68 -9.61
C LYS A 74 2.12 20.29 -10.55
N LYS A 75 3.41 20.04 -10.31
CA LYS A 75 4.49 20.53 -11.19
C LYS A 75 4.48 19.91 -12.57
N THR A 76 4.12 18.63 -12.68
CA THR A 76 4.07 17.90 -13.96
C THR A 76 2.73 18.05 -14.69
N GLY A 77 1.73 18.71 -14.08
CA GLY A 77 0.37 18.81 -14.64
C GLY A 77 -0.44 17.51 -14.57
N LEU A 78 0.09 16.47 -13.92
CA LEU A 78 -0.62 15.19 -13.71
C LEU A 78 -1.69 15.28 -12.62
N TRP A 79 -1.54 16.22 -11.68
CA TRP A 79 -2.53 16.48 -10.64
C TRP A 79 -3.58 17.47 -11.14
N ARG A 80 -4.84 17.06 -11.10
CA ARG A 80 -5.99 17.92 -11.36
C ARG A 80 -6.84 18.05 -10.11
N ASP A 81 -7.14 19.28 -9.72
CA ASP A 81 -8.03 19.57 -8.59
C ASP A 81 -9.50 19.40 -9.04
N GLU A 82 -9.91 18.21 -9.43
CA GLU A 82 -11.30 17.93 -9.76
C GLU A 82 -12.14 17.81 -8.50
N LYS A 83 -13.11 18.68 -8.34
CA LYS A 83 -13.97 18.77 -7.16
C LYS A 83 -15.13 17.78 -7.14
N LYS A 84 -15.39 17.07 -8.25
CA LYS A 84 -16.54 16.16 -8.36
C LYS A 84 -16.12 14.78 -8.87
N ILE A 85 -16.34 13.78 -8.03
CA ILE A 85 -16.27 12.38 -8.47
C ILE A 85 -17.52 12.10 -9.30
N THR A 86 -17.35 11.79 -10.58
CA THR A 86 -18.45 11.40 -11.46
C THR A 86 -18.62 9.89 -11.47
N LYS A 87 -19.85 9.40 -11.68
CA LYS A 87 -20.16 7.97 -11.66
C LYS A 87 -19.43 7.20 -12.76
N LYS A 88 -19.23 7.81 -13.94
CA LYS A 88 -18.60 7.14 -15.09
C LYS A 88 -17.17 6.65 -14.81
N PRO A 89 -16.19 7.50 -14.39
CA PRO A 89 -14.86 7.04 -14.06
C PRO A 89 -14.85 6.07 -12.86
N LEU A 90 -15.75 6.22 -11.89
CA LEU A 90 -15.85 5.28 -10.78
C LEU A 90 -16.24 3.88 -11.26
N ILE A 91 -17.26 3.76 -12.10
CA ILE A 91 -17.69 2.49 -12.68
C ILE A 91 -16.58 1.91 -13.57
N ALA A 92 -15.96 2.75 -14.41
CA ALA A 92 -14.84 2.30 -15.26
C ALA A 92 -13.68 1.76 -14.43
N SER A 93 -13.28 2.44 -13.34
CA SER A 93 -12.24 1.96 -12.43
C SER A 93 -12.61 0.62 -11.78
N LEU A 94 -13.87 0.46 -11.37
CA LEU A 94 -14.35 -0.80 -10.79
C LEU A 94 -14.29 -1.94 -11.81
N VAL A 95 -14.74 -1.71 -13.04
CA VAL A 95 -14.67 -2.71 -14.12
C VAL A 95 -13.22 -3.09 -14.43
N VAL A 96 -12.32 -2.11 -14.56
CA VAL A 96 -10.90 -2.36 -14.81
C VAL A 96 -10.27 -3.14 -13.64
N ALA A 97 -10.61 -2.81 -12.39
CA ALA A 97 -10.12 -3.54 -11.22
C ALA A 97 -10.60 -4.99 -11.20
N LEU A 98 -11.88 -5.23 -11.49
CA LEU A 98 -12.44 -6.60 -11.55
C LEU A 98 -11.82 -7.42 -12.68
N VAL A 99 -11.72 -6.85 -13.87
CA VAL A 99 -11.10 -7.54 -15.02
C VAL A 99 -9.62 -7.79 -14.76
N GLY A 100 -8.86 -6.77 -14.34
CA GLY A 100 -7.44 -6.90 -14.04
C GLY A 100 -7.16 -7.90 -12.92
N GLY A 101 -7.92 -7.83 -11.82
CA GLY A 101 -7.81 -8.80 -10.73
C GLY A 101 -8.13 -10.23 -11.17
N SER A 102 -9.18 -10.41 -12.00
CA SER A 102 -9.50 -11.72 -12.56
C SER A 102 -8.38 -12.26 -13.46
N VAL A 103 -7.79 -11.41 -14.29
CA VAL A 103 -6.65 -11.80 -15.15
C VAL A 103 -5.45 -12.22 -14.30
N LEU A 104 -5.12 -11.48 -13.24
CA LEU A 104 -4.02 -11.84 -12.34
C LEU A 104 -4.28 -13.18 -11.67
N ILE A 105 -5.45 -13.38 -11.05
CA ILE A 105 -5.81 -14.64 -10.39
C ILE A 105 -5.76 -15.82 -11.39
N LEU A 106 -6.31 -15.65 -12.57
CA LEU A 106 -6.28 -16.69 -13.60
C LEU A 106 -4.86 -16.98 -14.08
N SER A 107 -4.02 -15.97 -14.23
CA SER A 107 -2.60 -16.14 -14.57
C SER A 107 -1.85 -16.91 -13.49
N ASP A 108 -2.10 -16.60 -12.23
CA ASP A 108 -1.48 -17.32 -11.11
C ASP A 108 -1.94 -18.78 -11.06
N LEU A 109 -3.24 -19.03 -11.15
CA LEU A 109 -3.79 -20.38 -11.04
C LEU A 109 -3.45 -21.25 -12.26
N LEU A 110 -3.48 -20.68 -13.48
CA LEU A 110 -3.32 -21.45 -14.71
C LEU A 110 -1.86 -21.55 -15.20
N PHE A 111 -1.01 -20.60 -14.80
CA PHE A 111 0.35 -20.52 -15.29
C PHE A 111 1.38 -20.47 -14.17
N PHE A 112 1.45 -19.39 -13.41
CA PHE A 112 2.53 -19.18 -12.45
C PHE A 112 2.52 -20.16 -11.27
N GLY A 113 1.36 -20.61 -10.82
CA GLY A 113 1.23 -21.64 -9.77
C GLY A 113 1.86 -22.97 -10.10
N HIS A 114 1.99 -23.31 -11.39
CA HIS A 114 2.70 -24.54 -11.80
C HIS A 114 4.22 -24.44 -11.64
N TYR A 115 4.77 -23.22 -11.62
CA TYR A 115 6.20 -22.97 -11.50
C TYR A 115 6.63 -22.52 -10.09
N SER A 116 5.68 -22.10 -9.25
CA SER A 116 5.98 -21.59 -7.94
C SER A 116 4.96 -22.04 -6.89
N GLN A 117 5.42 -22.90 -5.98
CA GLN A 117 4.60 -23.34 -4.84
C GLN A 117 4.23 -22.18 -3.93
N ILE A 118 5.10 -21.14 -3.80
CA ILE A 118 4.86 -19.96 -2.99
C ILE A 118 3.57 -19.23 -3.44
N ILE A 119 3.32 -19.17 -4.75
CA ILE A 119 2.10 -18.57 -5.30
C ILE A 119 0.88 -19.38 -4.87
N MET A 120 0.93 -20.70 -5.00
CA MET A 120 -0.19 -21.56 -4.60
C MET A 120 -0.46 -21.51 -3.11
N ASP A 121 0.61 -21.49 -2.28
CA ASP A 121 0.50 -21.40 -0.84
C ASP A 121 -0.16 -20.07 -0.41
N SER A 122 0.07 -18.98 -1.14
CA SER A 122 -0.59 -17.69 -0.85
C SER A 122 -2.12 -17.74 -0.96
N TYR A 123 -2.66 -18.59 -1.84
CA TYR A 123 -4.11 -18.81 -1.96
C TYR A 123 -4.70 -19.75 -0.89
N SER A 124 -3.85 -20.48 -0.16
CA SER A 124 -4.29 -21.35 0.94
C SER A 124 -4.60 -20.59 2.22
N VAL A 125 -4.11 -19.36 2.35
CA VAL A 125 -4.32 -18.51 3.53
C VAL A 125 -5.79 -18.07 3.59
N LYS A 126 -6.46 -18.44 4.69
CA LYS A 126 -7.86 -18.02 4.90
C LYS A 126 -7.90 -16.51 5.20
N PRO A 127 -8.69 -15.73 4.46
CA PRO A 127 -8.80 -14.30 4.72
C PRO A 127 -9.47 -14.05 6.08
N THR A 128 -8.73 -13.41 6.98
CA THR A 128 -9.25 -12.93 8.26
C THR A 128 -9.83 -11.52 8.10
N LEU A 129 -10.66 -11.08 9.06
CA LEU A 129 -11.19 -9.71 9.02
C LEU A 129 -10.07 -8.64 9.04
N PRO A 130 -9.01 -8.74 9.88
CA PRO A 130 -7.85 -7.84 9.81
C PRO A 130 -7.20 -7.82 8.42
N TYR A 131 -7.00 -8.98 7.81
CA TYR A 131 -6.45 -9.10 6.45
C TYR A 131 -7.30 -8.36 5.42
N LEU A 132 -8.63 -8.53 5.45
CA LEU A 132 -9.53 -7.86 4.51
C LEU A 132 -9.49 -6.33 4.67
N ILE A 133 -9.53 -5.84 5.92
CA ILE A 133 -9.44 -4.39 6.20
C ILE A 133 -8.08 -3.85 5.76
N ALA A 134 -6.99 -4.56 6.07
CA ALA A 134 -5.64 -4.19 5.62
C ALA A 134 -5.56 -4.12 4.09
N SER A 135 -6.02 -5.14 3.39
CA SER A 135 -5.98 -5.20 1.92
C SER A 135 -6.75 -4.05 1.26
N VAL A 136 -7.93 -3.69 1.80
CA VAL A 136 -8.74 -2.61 1.23
C VAL A 136 -8.16 -1.23 1.57
N ILE A 137 -7.75 -1.00 2.81
CA ILE A 137 -7.34 0.34 3.27
C ILE A 137 -5.85 0.56 3.02
N TYR A 138 -4.99 -0.36 3.43
CA TYR A 138 -3.55 -0.21 3.21
C TYR A 138 -3.21 -0.39 1.73
N GLY A 139 -3.60 -1.50 1.11
CA GLY A 139 -3.39 -1.78 -0.31
C GLY A 139 -4.12 -0.78 -1.20
N GLY A 140 -5.40 -0.52 -0.94
CA GLY A 140 -6.21 0.40 -1.76
C GLY A 140 -5.89 1.88 -1.61
N VAL A 141 -5.26 2.34 -0.52
CA VAL A 141 -4.97 3.77 -0.31
C VAL A 141 -3.48 4.02 -0.15
N ILE A 142 -2.80 3.36 0.78
CA ILE A 142 -1.40 3.68 1.10
C ILE A 142 -0.46 3.24 -0.02
N GLU A 143 -0.64 2.04 -0.55
CA GLU A 143 0.16 1.57 -1.70
C GLU A 143 -0.11 2.42 -2.94
N GLU A 144 -1.34 2.86 -3.18
CA GLU A 144 -1.66 3.77 -4.29
C GLU A 144 -1.00 5.15 -4.12
N VAL A 145 -0.93 5.66 -2.89
CA VAL A 145 -0.19 6.91 -2.59
C VAL A 145 1.31 6.71 -2.85
N MET A 146 1.87 5.58 -2.44
CA MET A 146 3.28 5.27 -2.65
C MET A 146 3.62 5.07 -4.13
N LEU A 147 2.88 4.21 -4.82
CA LEU A 147 3.21 3.77 -6.18
C LEU A 147 2.73 4.76 -7.25
N ARG A 148 1.47 5.19 -7.20
CA ARG A 148 0.89 6.06 -8.22
C ARG A 148 1.10 7.53 -7.93
N LEU A 149 0.78 7.96 -6.71
CA LEU A 149 0.87 9.38 -6.41
C LEU A 149 2.32 9.83 -6.26
N PHE A 150 3.20 9.05 -5.62
CA PHE A 150 4.59 9.44 -5.43
C PHE A 150 5.51 8.92 -6.55
N TRP A 151 5.68 7.59 -6.68
CA TRP A 151 6.67 7.03 -7.61
C TRP A 151 6.39 7.38 -9.08
N LEU A 152 5.14 7.24 -9.53
CA LEU A 152 4.79 7.56 -10.91
C LEU A 152 5.03 9.05 -11.22
N THR A 153 4.63 9.95 -10.31
CA THR A 153 4.84 11.39 -10.51
C THR A 153 6.31 11.78 -10.40
N LEU A 154 7.10 11.10 -9.57
CA LEU A 154 8.55 11.30 -9.49
C LEU A 154 9.24 10.90 -10.80
N VAL A 155 8.92 9.72 -11.34
CA VAL A 155 9.47 9.26 -12.62
C VAL A 155 9.06 10.22 -13.74
N ALA A 156 7.80 10.62 -13.80
CA ALA A 156 7.30 11.59 -14.79
C ALA A 156 8.02 12.94 -14.66
N PHE A 157 8.27 13.42 -13.45
CA PHE A 157 9.02 14.66 -13.20
C PHE A 157 10.49 14.57 -13.68
N ILE A 158 11.14 13.44 -13.39
CA ILE A 158 12.53 13.21 -13.84
C ILE A 158 12.60 13.17 -15.37
N LEU A 159 11.72 12.41 -16.00
CA LEU A 159 11.65 12.30 -17.46
C LEU A 159 11.36 13.66 -18.11
N TRP A 160 10.37 14.38 -17.59
CA TRP A 160 10.07 15.74 -18.08
C TRP A 160 11.29 16.63 -18.00
N LYS A 161 11.98 16.68 -16.85
CA LYS A 161 13.16 17.52 -16.66
C LYS A 161 14.34 17.13 -17.56
N VAL A 162 14.51 15.84 -17.87
CA VAL A 162 15.57 15.34 -18.76
C VAL A 162 15.25 15.64 -20.22
N LEU A 163 13.99 15.51 -20.62
CA LEU A 163 13.56 15.77 -22.00
C LEU A 163 13.52 17.27 -22.33
N ASP A 164 13.05 18.09 -21.40
CA ASP A 164 12.97 19.55 -21.55
C ASP A 164 14.37 20.17 -21.75
N ARG A 165 15.37 19.69 -21.00
CA ARG A 165 16.78 20.10 -21.20
C ARG A 165 17.37 19.75 -22.57
N LYS A 166 16.80 18.77 -23.29
CA LYS A 166 17.25 18.42 -24.65
C LYS A 166 16.65 19.32 -25.71
N HIS A 167 15.55 20.02 -25.41
CA HIS A 167 14.88 20.93 -26.35
C HIS A 167 15.48 22.36 -26.30
N GLU A 168 16.16 22.71 -25.21
CA GLU A 168 16.82 24.00 -25.05
C GLU A 168 18.30 24.05 -25.56
N ARG A 169 18.79 22.95 -26.14
CA ARG A 169 20.11 22.85 -26.79
C ARG A 169 19.97 22.65 -28.30
#